data_7bd504d252eed2d80550116d78ad5219
#
_entry.id   7bd504d252eed2d80550116d78ad5219
#
_cell.length_a   1.000
_cell.length_b   1.000
_cell.length_c   1.000
_cell.angle_alpha   90.00
_cell.angle_beta   90.00
_cell.angle_gamma   90.00
#
_symmetry.space_group_name_H-M   'P 1'
#
loop_
_entity.id
_entity.type
_entity.pdbx_description
1 polymer ?
#
loop_
_entity_poly.entity_id
_entity_poly.type
_entity_poly.pdbx_seq_one_letter_code
_entity_poly.pdbx_strand_id
1 'polypeptide(L)'
;YFYPDTYEFYVNDSAGNVTKKLREQFEKKYKTVKAKIKNSGMSLNEVMTLASIVQLEAASEDEMPKVASVFLNRLDDPDTYPMLQSDTTTNYIKNVIKTEADNTASIEHYTECYDTYKCKGLPAGPICNPGMAAIKAVLEPKKTDYYYFCNNLKTGETFYAKTLDEHEENLVKAGLAKKK
;
A
#
# COMPACT_ATOMS: atom_id res chain seq x y z
N TYR A 1 -10.70 11.62 -1.22
CA TYR A 1 -10.40 10.34 -1.90
C TYR A 1 -11.46 10.03 -2.94
N PHE A 2 -11.08 9.28 -3.96
CA PHE A 2 -11.97 8.67 -4.93
C PHE A 2 -11.96 7.16 -4.71
N TYR A 3 -13.12 6.51 -4.93
CA TYR A 3 -13.18 5.07 -4.77
C TYR A 3 -13.05 4.38 -6.15
N PRO A 4 -12.21 3.36 -6.31
CA PRO A 4 -12.13 2.60 -7.55
C PRO A 4 -13.38 1.70 -7.69
N ASP A 5 -14.22 2.02 -8.67
CA ASP A 5 -15.45 1.28 -9.00
C ASP A 5 -15.78 1.49 -10.49
N THR A 6 -16.77 0.79 -11.00
CA THR A 6 -17.31 1.04 -12.33
C THR A 6 -18.39 2.12 -12.25
N TYR A 7 -18.25 3.16 -13.07
CA TYR A 7 -19.13 4.31 -13.09
C TYR A 7 -19.71 4.53 -14.49
N GLU A 8 -20.98 4.86 -14.54
CA GLU A 8 -21.66 5.30 -15.76
C GLU A 8 -21.81 6.82 -15.75
N PHE A 9 -21.42 7.46 -16.87
CA PHE A 9 -21.52 8.90 -17.06
C PHE A 9 -22.19 9.18 -18.40
N TYR A 10 -22.90 10.30 -18.49
CA TYR A 10 -23.33 10.84 -19.77
C TYR A 10 -22.13 11.46 -20.49
N VAL A 11 -22.13 11.39 -21.82
CA VAL A 11 -21.03 11.93 -22.66
C VAL A 11 -20.79 13.44 -22.41
N ASN A 12 -21.82 14.17 -22.00
CA ASN A 12 -21.79 15.60 -21.72
C ASN A 12 -21.78 15.92 -20.20
N ASP A 13 -21.48 14.96 -19.35
CA ASP A 13 -21.36 15.21 -17.91
C ASP A 13 -20.23 16.21 -17.63
N SER A 14 -20.50 17.14 -16.70
CA SER A 14 -19.48 18.08 -16.26
C SER A 14 -18.42 17.39 -15.38
N ALA A 15 -17.19 17.90 -15.39
CA ALA A 15 -16.13 17.43 -14.49
C ALA A 15 -16.57 17.48 -13.01
N GLY A 16 -17.39 18.46 -12.63
CA GLY A 16 -17.97 18.56 -11.29
C GLY A 16 -18.88 17.39 -10.95
N ASN A 17 -19.76 16.97 -11.87
CA ASN A 17 -20.63 15.82 -11.66
C ASN A 17 -19.84 14.52 -11.56
N VAL A 18 -18.82 14.34 -12.41
CA VAL A 18 -17.92 13.19 -12.37
C VAL A 18 -17.22 13.11 -11.00
N THR A 19 -16.56 14.19 -10.59
CA THR A 19 -15.87 14.28 -9.32
C THR A 19 -16.79 14.01 -8.13
N LYS A 20 -18.00 14.60 -8.14
CA LYS A 20 -19.00 14.40 -7.11
C LYS A 20 -19.38 12.93 -6.96
N LYS A 21 -19.65 12.24 -8.08
CA LYS A 21 -20.04 10.82 -8.09
C LYS A 21 -18.95 9.92 -7.52
N LEU A 22 -17.68 10.16 -7.87
CA LEU A 22 -16.53 9.44 -7.34
C LEU A 22 -16.38 9.63 -5.82
N ARG A 23 -16.57 10.85 -5.32
CA ARG A 23 -16.50 11.17 -3.89
C ARG A 23 -17.68 10.59 -3.11
N GLU A 24 -18.90 10.66 -3.62
CA GLU A 24 -20.09 10.07 -3.00
C GLU A 24 -19.94 8.56 -2.85
N GLN A 25 -19.34 7.88 -3.82
CA GLN A 25 -19.05 6.45 -3.72
C GLN A 25 -18.02 6.18 -2.64
N PHE A 26 -16.95 7.01 -2.54
CA PHE A 26 -16.02 6.91 -1.44
C PHE A 26 -16.70 7.05 -0.08
N GLU A 27 -17.53 8.08 0.11
CA GLU A 27 -18.26 8.30 1.36
C GLU A 27 -19.18 7.12 1.72
N LYS A 28 -19.86 6.54 0.72
CA LYS A 28 -20.69 5.36 0.93
C LYS A 28 -19.87 4.17 1.41
N LYS A 29 -18.71 3.91 0.81
CA LYS A 29 -17.80 2.82 1.20
C LYS A 29 -17.16 3.10 2.57
N TYR A 30 -16.70 4.34 2.82
CA TYR A 30 -16.12 4.77 4.08
C TYR A 30 -17.08 4.53 5.27
N LYS A 31 -18.37 4.83 5.13
CA LYS A 31 -19.37 4.59 6.18
C LYS A 31 -19.38 3.14 6.66
N THR A 32 -19.09 2.17 5.79
CA THR A 32 -19.09 0.74 6.13
C THR A 32 -17.90 0.33 7.01
N VAL A 33 -16.80 1.08 6.99
CA VAL A 33 -15.56 0.77 7.72
C VAL A 33 -15.20 1.83 8.78
N LYS A 34 -15.94 2.93 8.86
CA LYS A 34 -15.69 4.06 9.78
C LYS A 34 -15.47 3.64 11.23
N ALA A 35 -16.31 2.74 11.74
CA ALA A 35 -16.18 2.23 13.11
C ALA A 35 -14.89 1.43 13.31
N LYS A 36 -14.49 0.63 12.32
CA LYS A 36 -13.25 -0.17 12.35
C LYS A 36 -12.02 0.75 12.32
N ILE A 37 -12.03 1.78 11.46
CA ILE A 37 -10.97 2.80 11.42
C ILE A 37 -10.82 3.46 12.79
N LYS A 38 -11.93 3.89 13.40
CA LYS A 38 -11.89 4.49 14.74
C LYS A 38 -11.29 3.55 15.80
N ASN A 39 -11.58 2.26 15.69
CA ASN A 39 -11.10 1.26 16.66
C ASN A 39 -9.68 0.77 16.39
N SER A 40 -9.13 0.98 15.19
CA SER A 40 -7.76 0.56 14.85
C SER A 40 -6.67 1.45 15.46
N GLY A 41 -7.02 2.64 15.97
CA GLY A 41 -6.06 3.64 16.44
C GLY A 41 -5.38 4.44 15.31
N MET A 42 -5.62 4.07 14.05
CA MET A 42 -5.08 4.76 12.88
C MET A 42 -6.05 5.84 12.39
N SER A 43 -5.52 6.93 11.86
CA SER A 43 -6.30 7.92 11.11
C SER A 43 -6.79 7.34 9.78
N LEU A 44 -7.80 7.97 9.17
CA LEU A 44 -8.24 7.59 7.82
C LEU A 44 -7.10 7.67 6.81
N ASN A 45 -6.23 8.69 6.91
CA ASN A 45 -5.11 8.85 5.99
C ASN A 45 -4.09 7.72 6.12
N GLU A 46 -3.75 7.31 7.33
CA GLU A 46 -2.84 6.18 7.58
C GLU A 46 -3.40 4.85 7.06
N VAL A 47 -4.70 4.58 7.30
CA VAL A 47 -5.36 3.39 6.77
C VAL A 47 -5.33 3.39 5.24
N MET A 48 -5.67 4.52 4.59
CA MET A 48 -5.66 4.63 3.13
C MET A 48 -4.26 4.53 2.55
N THR A 49 -3.26 5.09 3.24
CA THR A 49 -1.85 5.03 2.84
C THR A 49 -1.35 3.58 2.88
N LEU A 50 -1.53 2.89 3.99
CA LEU A 50 -1.11 1.49 4.11
C LEU A 50 -1.91 0.59 3.15
N ALA A 51 -3.22 0.79 3.02
CA ALA A 51 -4.04 0.03 2.10
C ALA A 51 -3.60 0.21 0.63
N SER A 52 -3.13 1.41 0.25
CA SER A 52 -2.63 1.64 -1.10
C SER A 52 -1.32 0.88 -1.38
N ILE A 53 -0.47 0.71 -0.38
CA ILE A 53 0.74 -0.11 -0.47
C ILE A 53 0.34 -1.59 -0.58
N VAL A 54 -0.51 -2.08 0.32
CA VAL A 54 -1.01 -3.47 0.32
C VAL A 54 -1.70 -3.84 -1.00
N GLN A 55 -2.47 -2.90 -1.59
CA GLN A 55 -3.14 -3.09 -2.88
C GLN A 55 -2.15 -3.38 -4.02
N LEU A 56 -0.98 -2.76 -3.99
CA LEU A 56 0.02 -2.87 -5.06
C LEU A 56 1.08 -3.96 -4.79
N GLU A 57 1.25 -4.39 -3.53
CA GLU A 57 2.22 -5.41 -3.13
C GLU A 57 1.64 -6.84 -3.17
N ALA A 58 0.37 -7.01 -2.80
CA ALA A 58 -0.22 -8.33 -2.68
C ALA A 58 -0.44 -8.99 -4.05
N ALA A 59 -0.04 -10.25 -4.19
CA ALA A 59 -0.23 -11.02 -5.41
C ALA A 59 -1.72 -11.33 -5.70
N SER A 60 -2.55 -11.38 -4.66
CA SER A 60 -4.01 -11.58 -4.74
C SER A 60 -4.73 -10.96 -3.55
N GLU A 61 -6.05 -10.83 -3.63
CA GLU A 61 -6.87 -10.33 -2.50
C GLU A 61 -6.74 -11.21 -1.25
N ASP A 62 -6.59 -12.54 -1.42
CA ASP A 62 -6.46 -13.48 -0.31
C ASP A 62 -5.13 -13.32 0.45
N GLU A 63 -4.10 -12.79 -0.20
CA GLU A 63 -2.80 -12.51 0.43
C GLU A 63 -2.76 -11.14 1.13
N MET A 64 -3.64 -10.21 0.79
CA MET A 64 -3.65 -8.86 1.37
C MET A 64 -3.64 -8.83 2.91
N PRO A 65 -4.40 -9.68 3.65
CA PRO A 65 -4.36 -9.66 5.12
C PRO A 65 -3.02 -10.10 5.71
N LYS A 66 -2.26 -10.95 5.03
CA LYS A 66 -0.91 -11.35 5.47
C LYS A 66 0.12 -10.27 5.12
N VAL A 67 0.05 -9.70 3.91
CA VAL A 67 0.90 -8.58 3.49
C VAL A 67 0.69 -7.39 4.42
N ALA A 68 -0.57 -7.05 4.74
CA ALA A 68 -0.88 -6.01 5.72
C ALA A 68 -0.25 -6.28 7.09
N SER A 69 -0.27 -7.55 7.55
CA SER A 69 0.33 -7.89 8.84
C SER A 69 1.85 -7.69 8.87
N VAL A 70 2.56 -7.93 7.76
CA VAL A 70 4.01 -7.68 7.69
C VAL A 70 4.31 -6.19 7.88
N PHE A 71 3.58 -5.33 7.19
CA PHE A 71 3.78 -3.88 7.34
C PHE A 71 3.38 -3.38 8.73
N LEU A 72 2.27 -3.88 9.29
CA LEU A 72 1.84 -3.52 10.65
C LEU A 72 2.84 -3.99 11.70
N ASN A 73 3.38 -5.22 11.60
CA ASN A 73 4.43 -5.71 12.49
C ASN A 73 5.68 -4.80 12.46
N ARG A 74 6.07 -4.30 11.26
CA ARG A 74 7.17 -3.34 11.13
C ARG A 74 6.85 -1.98 11.76
N LEU A 75 5.61 -1.49 11.58
CA LEU A 75 5.16 -0.24 12.19
C LEU A 75 5.09 -0.31 13.73
N ASP A 76 4.79 -1.51 14.27
CA ASP A 76 4.75 -1.76 15.71
C ASP A 76 6.13 -1.92 16.35
N ASP A 77 7.19 -2.16 15.55
CA ASP A 77 8.60 -2.27 16.01
C ASP A 77 9.50 -1.27 15.21
N PRO A 78 9.30 0.04 15.39
CA PRO A 78 10.02 1.06 14.63
C PRO A 78 11.51 1.17 14.97
N ASP A 79 11.97 0.61 16.09
CA ASP A 79 13.38 0.60 16.46
C ASP A 79 14.16 -0.42 15.64
N THR A 80 13.57 -1.58 15.38
CA THR A 80 14.18 -2.64 14.54
C THR A 80 13.89 -2.39 13.04
N TYR A 81 12.67 -1.95 12.73
CA TYR A 81 12.19 -1.76 11.36
C TYR A 81 11.72 -0.31 11.11
N PRO A 82 12.64 0.66 11.15
CA PRO A 82 12.25 2.07 11.00
C PRO A 82 11.65 2.42 9.64
N MET A 83 11.89 1.60 8.62
CA MET A 83 11.49 1.83 7.23
C MET A 83 10.66 0.65 6.70
N LEU A 84 9.62 0.93 5.91
CA LEU A 84 8.75 -0.11 5.36
C LEU A 84 9.36 -0.84 4.16
N GLN A 85 10.23 -0.20 3.39
CA GLN A 85 11.00 -0.80 2.28
C GLN A 85 10.12 -1.45 1.20
N SER A 86 9.13 -0.71 0.72
CA SER A 86 8.19 -1.16 -0.32
C SER A 86 8.60 -0.63 -1.70
N ASP A 87 8.83 -1.51 -2.66
CA ASP A 87 9.19 -1.15 -4.04
C ASP A 87 8.06 -0.40 -4.75
N THR A 88 6.82 -0.60 -4.36
CA THR A 88 5.67 0.10 -4.94
C THR A 88 5.72 1.60 -4.72
N THR A 89 6.33 2.06 -3.61
CA THR A 89 6.55 3.49 -3.36
C THR A 89 7.64 4.07 -4.26
N THR A 90 8.71 3.33 -4.53
CA THR A 90 9.74 3.77 -5.49
C THR A 90 9.22 3.80 -6.92
N ASN A 91 8.33 2.87 -7.27
CA ASN A 91 7.63 2.88 -8.56
C ASN A 91 6.69 4.09 -8.68
N TYR A 92 5.97 4.45 -7.61
CA TYR A 92 5.15 5.67 -7.58
C TYR A 92 6.00 6.94 -7.78
N ILE A 93 7.15 7.04 -7.11
CA ILE A 93 8.08 8.15 -7.29
C ILE A 93 8.53 8.25 -8.76
N LYS A 94 8.92 7.12 -9.35
CA LYS A 94 9.41 7.08 -10.73
C LYS A 94 8.34 7.43 -11.76
N ASN A 95 7.14 6.87 -11.59
CA ASN A 95 6.12 6.89 -12.63
C ASN A 95 5.09 8.02 -12.45
N VAL A 96 5.00 8.63 -11.26
CA VAL A 96 4.06 9.71 -10.96
C VAL A 96 4.79 10.96 -10.53
N ILE A 97 5.54 10.94 -9.41
CA ILE A 97 6.14 12.16 -8.86
C ILE A 97 7.11 12.80 -9.88
N LYS A 98 8.00 12.01 -10.47
CA LYS A 98 8.99 12.54 -11.43
C LYS A 98 8.38 12.97 -12.77
N THR A 99 7.18 12.49 -13.10
CA THR A 99 6.50 12.84 -14.35
C THR A 99 5.55 14.02 -14.19
N GLU A 100 4.94 14.19 -13.01
CA GLU A 100 3.88 15.17 -12.76
C GLU A 100 4.32 16.39 -11.96
N ALA A 101 5.49 16.34 -11.31
CA ALA A 101 5.97 17.47 -10.51
C ALA A 101 6.56 18.59 -11.38
N ASP A 102 6.20 19.83 -11.08
CA ASP A 102 6.49 21.01 -11.87
C ASP A 102 7.99 21.41 -11.91
N ASN A 103 8.77 20.98 -10.92
CA ASN A 103 10.18 21.37 -10.80
C ASN A 103 10.99 20.40 -9.93
N THR A 104 12.33 20.50 -10.02
CA THR A 104 13.28 19.63 -9.32
C THR A 104 13.11 19.66 -7.79
N ALA A 105 12.89 20.82 -7.20
CA ALA A 105 12.73 20.96 -5.74
C ALA A 105 11.48 20.22 -5.25
N SER A 106 10.38 20.26 -6.00
CA SER A 106 9.16 19.48 -5.71
C SER A 106 9.43 17.97 -5.85
N ILE A 107 10.18 17.55 -6.88
CA ILE A 107 10.55 16.15 -7.07
C ILE A 107 11.39 15.64 -5.89
N GLU A 108 12.38 16.40 -5.45
CA GLU A 108 13.23 16.03 -4.29
C GLU A 108 12.41 15.92 -3.03
N HIS A 109 11.60 16.95 -2.70
CA HIS A 109 10.74 16.97 -1.53
C HIS A 109 9.77 15.77 -1.50
N TYR A 110 9.03 15.53 -2.58
CA TYR A 110 8.09 14.41 -2.62
C TYR A 110 8.80 13.06 -2.64
N THR A 111 9.97 12.95 -3.26
CA THR A 111 10.78 11.73 -3.20
C THR A 111 11.15 11.38 -1.76
N GLU A 112 11.61 12.35 -0.96
CA GLU A 112 11.92 12.13 0.45
C GLU A 112 10.70 11.70 1.26
N CYS A 113 9.53 12.28 0.98
CA CYS A 113 8.29 11.97 1.69
C CYS A 113 7.67 10.60 1.34
N TYR A 114 7.95 10.07 0.14
CA TYR A 114 7.33 8.85 -0.36
C TYR A 114 8.27 7.65 -0.45
N ASP A 115 9.59 7.83 -0.40
CA ASP A 115 10.57 6.75 -0.47
C ASP A 115 10.63 5.98 0.87
N THR A 116 9.92 4.86 0.94
CA THR A 116 9.89 4.01 2.15
C THR A 116 11.21 3.28 2.43
N TYR A 117 12.25 3.45 1.62
CA TYR A 117 13.63 3.08 1.94
C TYR A 117 14.38 4.20 2.67
N LYS A 118 13.79 5.40 2.80
CA LYS A 118 14.39 6.58 3.45
C LYS A 118 13.50 7.18 4.53
N CYS A 119 12.19 7.32 4.27
CA CYS A 119 11.27 7.84 5.28
C CYS A 119 10.96 6.77 6.33
N LYS A 120 10.83 7.20 7.59
CA LYS A 120 10.42 6.33 8.70
C LYS A 120 8.92 6.11 8.70
N GLY A 121 8.51 4.87 8.90
CA GLY A 121 7.09 4.50 8.96
C GLY A 121 6.36 4.66 7.62
N LEU A 122 5.13 5.16 7.67
CA LEU A 122 4.31 5.36 6.48
C LEU A 122 4.79 6.56 5.64
N PRO A 123 4.67 6.49 4.30
CA PRO A 123 4.90 7.64 3.45
C PRO A 123 3.83 8.73 3.68
N ALA A 124 4.03 9.92 3.11
CA ALA A 124 3.19 11.09 3.34
C ALA A 124 1.71 10.90 2.94
N GLY A 125 1.40 9.95 2.08
CA GLY A 125 0.04 9.67 1.66
C GLY A 125 -0.08 8.44 0.74
N PRO A 126 -1.30 8.13 0.31
CA PRO A 126 -1.56 6.98 -0.57
C PRO A 126 -0.87 7.09 -1.92
N ILE A 127 -0.42 5.95 -2.45
CA ILE A 127 0.21 5.83 -3.77
C ILE A 127 -0.77 5.34 -4.86
N CYS A 128 -1.98 4.98 -4.48
CA CYS A 128 -3.12 4.70 -5.36
C CYS A 128 -4.43 4.87 -4.59
N ASN A 129 -5.57 4.71 -5.26
CA ASN A 129 -6.88 4.59 -4.61
C ASN A 129 -7.15 3.11 -4.30
N PRO A 130 -7.04 2.65 -3.03
CA PRO A 130 -7.20 1.24 -2.70
C PRO A 130 -8.66 0.79 -2.77
N GLY A 131 -8.85 -0.47 -3.15
CA GLY A 131 -10.13 -1.16 -3.08
C GLY A 131 -10.53 -1.56 -1.65
N MET A 132 -11.76 -2.04 -1.49
CA MET A 132 -12.27 -2.43 -0.16
C MET A 132 -11.54 -3.64 0.42
N ALA A 133 -11.03 -4.55 -0.41
CA ALA A 133 -10.25 -5.70 0.03
C ALA A 133 -8.98 -5.24 0.78
N ALA A 134 -8.21 -4.32 0.19
CA ALA A 134 -7.01 -3.76 0.82
C ALA A 134 -7.32 -2.95 2.09
N ILE A 135 -8.39 -2.13 2.08
CA ILE A 135 -8.81 -1.38 3.27
C ILE A 135 -9.19 -2.33 4.41
N LYS A 136 -9.95 -3.39 4.12
CA LYS A 136 -10.31 -4.40 5.12
C LYS A 136 -9.09 -5.17 5.61
N ALA A 137 -8.15 -5.50 4.73
CA ALA A 137 -6.92 -6.21 5.09
C ALA A 137 -6.09 -5.44 6.12
N VAL A 138 -6.01 -4.11 6.00
CA VAL A 138 -5.33 -3.25 6.99
C VAL A 138 -6.10 -3.20 8.31
N LEU A 139 -7.43 -3.15 8.26
CA LEU A 139 -8.27 -3.03 9.46
C LEU A 139 -8.48 -4.36 10.19
N GLU A 140 -8.36 -5.47 9.48
CA GLU A 140 -8.55 -6.84 9.98
C GLU A 140 -7.42 -7.74 9.44
N PRO A 141 -6.16 -7.44 9.81
CA PRO A 141 -5.01 -8.19 9.30
C PRO A 141 -5.02 -9.62 9.84
N LYS A 142 -4.39 -10.52 9.12
CA LYS A 142 -4.10 -11.84 9.66
C LYS A 142 -3.01 -11.71 10.72
N LYS A 143 -3.23 -12.23 11.92
CA LYS A 143 -2.20 -12.23 12.98
C LYS A 143 -1.06 -13.16 12.58
N THR A 144 0.11 -12.59 12.33
CA THR A 144 1.34 -13.31 12.01
C THR A 144 2.52 -12.65 12.73
N ASP A 145 3.66 -13.32 12.71
CA ASP A 145 4.95 -12.83 13.21
C ASP A 145 5.97 -12.66 12.07
N TYR A 146 5.46 -12.41 10.86
CA TYR A 146 6.29 -12.14 9.68
C TYR A 146 6.68 -10.66 9.57
N TYR A 147 7.93 -10.43 9.19
CA TYR A 147 8.50 -9.09 8.94
C TYR A 147 8.98 -8.92 7.51
N TYR A 148 8.98 -10.00 6.72
CA TYR A 148 9.42 -10.02 5.33
C TYR A 148 8.47 -10.84 4.48
N PHE A 149 8.39 -10.48 3.20
CA PHE A 149 7.76 -11.30 2.16
C PHE A 149 8.41 -11.06 0.80
N CYS A 150 8.23 -11.97 -0.12
CA CYS A 150 8.55 -11.78 -1.53
C CYS A 150 7.61 -12.62 -2.40
N ASN A 151 7.39 -12.18 -3.63
CA ASN A 151 6.50 -12.83 -4.59
C ASN A 151 7.31 -13.49 -5.70
N ASN A 152 7.02 -14.74 -6.02
CA ASN A 152 7.49 -15.37 -7.25
C ASN A 152 6.68 -14.81 -8.42
N LEU A 153 7.32 -13.98 -9.25
CA LEU A 153 6.65 -13.29 -10.37
C LEU A 153 6.14 -14.24 -11.49
N LYS A 154 6.59 -15.49 -11.49
CA LYS A 154 6.17 -16.49 -12.49
C LYS A 154 4.96 -17.30 -12.02
N THR A 155 4.93 -17.66 -10.74
CA THR A 155 3.89 -18.52 -10.16
C THR A 155 2.82 -17.75 -9.40
N GLY A 156 3.10 -16.50 -9.00
CA GLY A 156 2.25 -15.70 -8.11
C GLY A 156 2.32 -16.15 -6.63
N GLU A 157 3.18 -17.12 -6.29
CA GLU A 157 3.34 -17.60 -4.94
C GLU A 157 4.04 -16.56 -4.06
N THR A 158 3.50 -16.31 -2.86
CA THR A 158 4.07 -15.40 -1.88
C THR A 158 4.78 -16.19 -0.77
N PHE A 159 6.03 -15.87 -0.52
CA PHE A 159 6.84 -16.41 0.56
C PHE A 159 6.97 -15.40 1.69
N TYR A 160 6.75 -15.84 2.92
CA TYR A 160 6.83 -15.02 4.13
C TYR A 160 7.99 -15.47 5.00
N ALA A 161 8.60 -14.55 5.75
CA ALA A 161 9.71 -14.83 6.64
C ALA A 161 9.65 -13.96 7.90
N LYS A 162 10.19 -14.50 9.02
CA LYS A 162 10.34 -13.80 10.30
C LYS A 162 11.69 -13.09 10.37
N THR A 163 12.72 -13.69 9.80
CA THR A 163 14.10 -13.21 9.85
C THR A 163 14.62 -12.86 8.47
N LEU A 164 15.70 -12.09 8.42
CA LEU A 164 16.36 -11.73 7.17
C LEU A 164 16.96 -12.97 6.49
N ASP A 165 17.52 -13.91 7.25
CA ASP A 165 18.10 -15.14 6.72
C ASP A 165 17.04 -16.00 6.02
N GLU A 166 15.88 -16.19 6.65
CA GLU A 166 14.73 -16.86 6.01
C GLU A 166 14.27 -16.13 4.76
N HIS A 167 14.30 -14.80 4.76
CA HIS A 167 13.93 -13.99 3.61
C HIS A 167 14.92 -14.17 2.45
N GLU A 168 16.24 -14.17 2.72
CA GLU A 168 17.28 -14.45 1.71
C GLU A 168 17.08 -15.84 1.06
N GLU A 169 16.75 -16.86 1.85
CA GLU A 169 16.39 -18.18 1.32
C GLU A 169 15.14 -18.11 0.43
N ASN A 170 14.12 -17.38 0.86
CA ASN A 170 12.87 -17.22 0.11
C ASN A 170 13.09 -16.46 -1.21
N LEU A 171 13.98 -15.47 -1.25
CA LEU A 171 14.36 -14.79 -2.51
C LEU A 171 14.95 -15.78 -3.54
N VAL A 172 15.75 -16.75 -3.09
CA VAL A 172 16.28 -17.82 -3.97
C VAL A 172 15.14 -18.71 -4.45
N LYS A 173 14.23 -19.15 -3.57
CA LYS A 173 13.06 -19.98 -3.93
C LYS A 173 12.12 -19.26 -4.90
N ALA A 174 11.93 -17.96 -4.72
CA ALA A 174 11.13 -17.10 -5.59
C ALA A 174 11.82 -16.80 -6.95
N GLY A 175 13.09 -17.17 -7.12
CA GLY A 175 13.86 -16.88 -8.33
C GLY A 175 14.29 -15.44 -8.48
N LEU A 176 14.30 -14.68 -7.38
CA LEU A 176 14.70 -13.27 -7.30
C LEU A 176 16.19 -13.09 -6.96
N ALA A 177 16.82 -14.12 -6.40
CA ALA A 177 18.25 -14.16 -6.11
C ALA A 177 18.88 -15.48 -6.59
N LYS A 178 20.19 -15.45 -6.82
CA LYS A 178 20.97 -16.67 -7.11
C LYS A 178 21.43 -17.31 -5.80
N LYS A 179 21.43 -18.64 -5.75
CA LYS A 179 22.06 -19.37 -4.64
C LYS A 179 23.55 -19.00 -4.61
N LYS A 180 24.01 -18.48 -3.47
CA LYS A 180 25.44 -18.22 -3.23
C LYS A 180 26.22 -19.50 -3.14
#